data_925dc9225b8e3ecbe31d68b533b8aa7b
#
_entry.id   925dc9225b8e3ecbe31d68b533b8aa7b
#
_cell.length_a   1.000
_cell.length_b   1.000
_cell.length_c   1.000
_cell.angle_alpha   90.00
_cell.angle_beta   90.00
_cell.angle_gamma   90.00
#
_symmetry.space_group_name_H-M   'P 1'
#
loop_
_entity.id
_entity.type
_entity.pdbx_description
1 polymer ?
#
loop_
_entity_poly.entity_id
_entity_poly.type
_entity_poly.pdbx_seq_one_letter_code
_entity_poly.pdbx_strand_id
1 'polypeptide(L)'
;MEACFSHKTIYGKTKQNHSGHFVLGVACLLLIGLFAWSNVMAQTSNGHKLPNIDLSNWKVTLPVGQGKPVEVEPPEILSYASNETLEPFMYNDSTDGSLVFYTYPGAVTGNTKYSRTELREQMTPGSNKENWTFEQGARMKGTLAVSEISKTPDGKFDRTIVMQIHGRLTNEQKDQIGQKDNNAPPILKIYWHKGYVGVKTKELKDINGFGMELLPKEAWKDDKGYNFPEYVGHNPFTLEIIATKGRLEVILNEKHSKVYQSIHMRKWGTFENYFKAGNYLQTKNPNGFAKVKYYALEISHSDVVAPAKRKKKKRVAK
;
A
#
# COMPACT_ATOMS: atom_id res chain seq x y z
N MET A 1 50.53 -34.74 -42.11
CA MET A 1 50.04 -35.99 -42.69
C MET A 1 48.56 -35.80 -42.87
N GLU A 2 48.20 -35.36 -44.09
CA GLU A 2 47.62 -36.17 -45.14
C GLU A 2 46.23 -36.67 -44.81
N ALA A 3 45.19 -36.55 -45.59
CA ALA A 3 44.90 -36.08 -46.94
C ALA A 3 43.35 -36.13 -47.03
N CYS A 4 42.64 -35.21 -47.58
CA CYS A 4 42.23 -35.03 -48.98
C CYS A 4 41.41 -36.22 -49.58
N PHE A 5 40.23 -35.93 -50.06
CA PHE A 5 39.63 -36.13 -51.38
C PHE A 5 38.13 -35.92 -51.33
N SER A 6 37.54 -34.94 -51.87
CA SER A 6 37.09 -34.56 -53.21
C SER A 6 36.45 -35.70 -54.03
N HIS A 7 35.18 -35.60 -54.40
CA HIS A 7 34.75 -35.75 -55.78
C HIS A 7 33.39 -35.09 -56.11
N LYS A 8 33.42 -34.41 -57.20
CA LYS A 8 32.39 -33.77 -58.03
C LYS A 8 31.59 -34.84 -58.86
N THR A 9 30.40 -34.41 -59.32
CA THR A 9 30.00 -34.33 -60.78
C THR A 9 28.59 -34.91 -60.95
N ILE A 10 27.59 -34.47 -61.67
CA ILE A 10 27.26 -33.52 -62.75
C ILE A 10 25.82 -33.87 -63.22
N TYR A 11 25.08 -32.89 -63.63
CA TYR A 11 23.99 -32.74 -64.65
C TYR A 11 22.79 -33.71 -64.73
N GLY A 12 21.65 -33.08 -64.92
CA GLY A 12 20.45 -33.59 -65.58
C GLY A 12 19.29 -32.61 -65.62
N LYS A 13 19.26 -31.78 -66.67
CA LYS A 13 18.09 -30.94 -67.06
C LYS A 13 17.01 -31.80 -67.69
N THR A 14 15.77 -31.61 -67.38
CA THR A 14 14.65 -31.70 -68.37
C THR A 14 13.52 -30.75 -67.95
N LYS A 15 13.16 -29.94 -68.94
CA LYS A 15 11.95 -29.07 -68.98
C LYS A 15 10.74 -29.94 -69.30
N GLN A 16 9.60 -29.63 -68.65
CA GLN A 16 8.33 -29.58 -69.39
C GLN A 16 7.30 -28.67 -68.70
N ASN A 17 6.75 -27.77 -69.50
CA ASN A 17 5.59 -26.90 -69.17
C ASN A 17 4.32 -27.71 -69.04
N HIS A 18 3.41 -27.31 -68.12
CA HIS A 18 2.00 -27.10 -68.47
C HIS A 18 1.31 -26.16 -67.48
N SER A 19 0.55 -25.30 -68.07
CA SER A 19 -0.35 -24.26 -67.55
C SER A 19 -1.40 -24.80 -66.59
N GLY A 20 -1.79 -23.97 -65.59
CA GLY A 20 -3.03 -24.24 -64.86
C GLY A 20 -3.22 -23.34 -63.64
N HIS A 21 -3.97 -22.29 -63.90
CA HIS A 21 -4.83 -21.56 -62.97
C HIS A 21 -4.31 -21.01 -61.64
N PHE A 22 -4.09 -19.73 -61.65
CA PHE A 22 -4.03 -18.84 -60.48
C PHE A 22 -5.35 -18.88 -59.67
N VAL A 23 -5.26 -19.34 -58.44
CA VAL A 23 -6.27 -19.02 -57.44
C VAL A 23 -5.55 -18.25 -56.31
N LEU A 24 -5.81 -16.99 -56.28
CA LEU A 24 -5.39 -16.07 -55.22
C LEU A 24 -6.13 -16.48 -53.93
N GLY A 25 -5.53 -17.19 -53.04
CA GLY A 25 -5.98 -17.39 -51.68
C GLY A 25 -5.41 -16.30 -50.78
N VAL A 26 -6.16 -15.23 -50.55
CA VAL A 26 -5.86 -14.23 -49.52
C VAL A 26 -6.03 -14.90 -48.18
N ALA A 27 -4.94 -15.32 -47.54
CA ALA A 27 -4.93 -15.71 -46.15
C ALA A 27 -4.97 -14.44 -45.30
N CYS A 28 -6.17 -14.01 -44.88
CA CYS A 28 -6.38 -13.07 -43.79
C CYS A 28 -5.89 -13.72 -42.50
N LEU A 29 -4.69 -13.39 -42.08
CA LEU A 29 -4.23 -13.60 -40.71
C LEU A 29 -5.02 -12.64 -39.79
N LEU A 30 -6.14 -13.14 -39.27
CA LEU A 30 -6.81 -12.54 -38.12
C LEU A 30 -5.94 -12.77 -36.89
N LEU A 31 -5.09 -11.78 -36.59
CA LEU A 31 -4.51 -11.59 -35.26
C LEU A 31 -5.65 -11.26 -34.30
N ILE A 32 -6.28 -12.30 -33.74
CA ILE A 32 -7.16 -12.16 -32.58
C ILE A 32 -6.23 -11.83 -31.41
N GLY A 33 -6.12 -10.53 -31.15
CA GLY A 33 -5.55 -10.05 -29.90
C GLY A 33 -6.42 -10.55 -28.75
N LEU A 34 -5.97 -11.60 -28.09
CA LEU A 34 -6.50 -12.03 -26.78
C LEU A 34 -6.17 -10.93 -25.77
N PHE A 35 -7.04 -9.93 -25.69
CA PHE A 35 -7.17 -9.13 -24.47
C PHE A 35 -7.61 -10.10 -23.38
N ALA A 36 -6.66 -10.60 -22.62
CA ALA A 36 -6.94 -11.25 -21.36
C ALA A 36 -7.58 -10.18 -20.45
N TRP A 37 -8.87 -10.08 -20.49
CA TRP A 37 -9.64 -9.45 -19.42
C TRP A 37 -9.42 -10.35 -18.20
N SER A 38 -8.52 -9.93 -17.34
CA SER A 38 -8.43 -10.50 -16.01
C SER A 38 -9.76 -10.21 -15.32
N ASN A 39 -10.69 -11.15 -15.45
CA ASN A 39 -11.85 -11.19 -14.59
C ASN A 39 -11.33 -11.36 -13.17
N VAL A 40 -11.24 -10.25 -12.43
CA VAL A 40 -11.06 -10.28 -10.98
C VAL A 40 -12.31 -10.98 -10.44
N MET A 41 -12.22 -12.31 -10.32
CA MET A 41 -13.23 -13.11 -9.66
C MET A 41 -13.24 -12.69 -8.21
N ALA A 42 -14.31 -12.06 -7.76
CA ALA A 42 -14.55 -11.86 -6.34
C ALA A 42 -14.48 -13.24 -5.67
N GLN A 43 -13.48 -13.43 -4.80
CA GLN A 43 -13.37 -14.66 -4.03
C GLN A 43 -14.61 -14.79 -3.15
N THR A 44 -15.38 -15.85 -3.32
CA THR A 44 -16.47 -16.20 -2.40
C THR A 44 -15.95 -17.24 -1.43
N SER A 45 -15.85 -16.88 -0.16
CA SER A 45 -15.60 -17.81 0.94
C SER A 45 -16.88 -17.95 1.73
N ASN A 46 -17.39 -19.16 1.87
CA ASN A 46 -18.61 -19.48 2.65
C ASN A 46 -19.83 -18.58 2.35
N GLY A 47 -20.05 -18.19 1.08
CA GLY A 47 -21.17 -17.35 0.67
C GLY A 47 -20.95 -15.82 0.85
N HIS A 48 -19.81 -15.37 1.37
CA HIS A 48 -19.48 -13.96 1.47
C HIS A 48 -18.86 -13.44 0.16
N LYS A 49 -19.30 -12.26 -0.28
CA LYS A 49 -18.60 -11.49 -1.32
C LYS A 49 -17.43 -10.79 -0.69
N LEU A 50 -16.22 -11.27 -0.92
CA LEU A 50 -14.98 -10.69 -0.34
C LEU A 50 -14.37 -9.65 -1.29
N PRO A 51 -13.69 -8.62 -0.74
CA PRO A 51 -12.94 -7.65 -1.53
C PRO A 51 -11.64 -8.28 -2.04
N ASN A 52 -11.00 -7.62 -3.02
CA ASN A 52 -9.67 -8.00 -3.50
C ASN A 52 -8.59 -7.53 -2.52
N ILE A 53 -8.43 -8.28 -1.42
CA ILE A 53 -7.46 -8.00 -0.36
C ILE A 53 -6.84 -9.32 0.09
N ASP A 54 -5.54 -9.47 -0.16
CA ASP A 54 -4.76 -10.58 0.40
C ASP A 54 -4.25 -10.20 1.79
N LEU A 55 -4.70 -10.93 2.82
CA LEU A 55 -4.31 -10.72 4.20
C LEU A 55 -3.15 -11.60 4.66
N SER A 56 -2.56 -12.42 3.78
CA SER A 56 -1.48 -13.37 4.13
C SER A 56 -0.25 -12.70 4.74
N ASN A 57 -0.01 -11.45 4.39
CA ASN A 57 1.12 -10.64 4.87
C ASN A 57 0.69 -9.52 5.84
N TRP A 58 -0.42 -9.73 6.56
CA TRP A 58 -0.93 -8.74 7.50
C TRP A 58 -1.29 -9.34 8.85
N LYS A 59 -1.07 -8.58 9.91
CA LYS A 59 -1.76 -8.78 11.19
C LYS A 59 -2.65 -7.58 11.48
N VAL A 60 -3.71 -7.76 12.27
CA VAL A 60 -4.57 -6.68 12.74
C VAL A 60 -4.41 -6.46 14.23
N THR A 61 -4.41 -5.19 14.64
CA THR A 61 -4.49 -4.76 16.05
C THR A 61 -5.92 -4.29 16.28
N LEU A 62 -6.57 -4.82 17.35
CA LEU A 62 -7.96 -4.53 17.70
C LEU A 62 -8.07 -3.52 18.85
N PRO A 63 -9.21 -2.79 19.00
CA PRO A 63 -9.41 -1.81 20.06
C PRO A 63 -9.74 -2.44 21.42
N VAL A 64 -9.54 -3.73 21.58
CA VAL A 64 -9.85 -4.51 22.80
C VAL A 64 -8.61 -5.23 23.32
N GLY A 65 -8.64 -5.60 24.60
CA GLY A 65 -7.57 -6.34 25.27
C GLY A 65 -7.32 -5.84 26.69
N GLN A 66 -6.69 -6.67 27.51
CA GLN A 66 -6.30 -6.34 28.89
C GLN A 66 -4.81 -5.99 28.94
N GLY A 67 -4.49 -4.74 29.30
CA GLY A 67 -3.10 -4.26 29.37
C GLY A 67 -2.43 -3.99 28.01
N LYS A 68 -2.79 -4.73 26.98
CA LYS A 68 -2.37 -4.52 25.60
C LYS A 68 -3.50 -4.87 24.63
N PRO A 69 -3.56 -4.25 23.44
CA PRO A 69 -4.50 -4.62 22.40
C PRO A 69 -4.34 -6.07 21.95
N VAL A 70 -5.45 -6.70 21.57
CA VAL A 70 -5.44 -7.99 20.88
C VAL A 70 -4.88 -7.82 19.50
N GLU A 71 -4.01 -8.72 19.09
CA GLU A 71 -3.48 -8.82 17.73
C GLU A 71 -3.86 -10.18 17.15
N VAL A 72 -4.29 -10.21 15.87
CA VAL A 72 -4.63 -11.44 15.15
C VAL A 72 -3.77 -11.50 13.90
N GLU A 73 -3.09 -12.62 13.70
CA GLU A 73 -2.10 -12.88 12.65
C GLU A 73 -2.59 -14.02 11.73
N PRO A 74 -1.93 -14.28 10.59
CA PRO A 74 -2.16 -15.50 9.81
C PRO A 74 -1.82 -16.75 10.66
N PRO A 75 -2.59 -17.85 10.54
CA PRO A 75 -3.70 -18.02 9.56
C PRO A 75 -5.06 -17.44 10.00
N GLU A 76 -5.26 -17.09 11.27
CA GLU A 76 -6.57 -16.73 11.84
C GLU A 76 -7.20 -15.51 11.15
N ILE A 77 -6.40 -14.51 10.78
CA ILE A 77 -6.89 -13.32 10.09
C ILE A 77 -7.48 -13.63 8.70
N LEU A 78 -7.07 -14.74 8.07
CA LEU A 78 -7.54 -15.09 6.72
C LEU A 78 -9.02 -15.47 6.70
N SER A 79 -9.55 -15.92 7.84
CA SER A 79 -10.97 -16.27 8.00
C SER A 79 -11.80 -15.13 8.62
N TYR A 80 -11.38 -13.89 8.47
CA TYR A 80 -11.97 -12.73 9.15
C TYR A 80 -13.49 -12.61 8.98
N ALA A 81 -14.03 -13.03 7.85
CA ALA A 81 -15.48 -12.96 7.56
C ALA A 81 -16.34 -13.92 8.40
N SER A 82 -15.70 -14.88 9.10
CA SER A 82 -16.37 -15.86 9.95
C SER A 82 -15.63 -16.07 11.27
N ASN A 83 -14.74 -15.17 11.65
CA ASN A 83 -13.95 -15.25 12.88
C ASN A 83 -14.61 -14.40 13.97
N GLU A 84 -15.17 -15.02 15.00
CA GLU A 84 -15.91 -14.37 16.10
C GLU A 84 -15.09 -13.30 16.85
N THR A 85 -13.76 -13.45 16.94
CA THR A 85 -12.89 -12.45 17.56
C THR A 85 -12.77 -11.21 16.70
N LEU A 86 -12.80 -11.35 15.37
CA LEU A 86 -12.64 -10.26 14.42
C LEU A 86 -13.96 -9.59 14.06
N GLU A 87 -15.04 -10.35 13.96
CA GLU A 87 -16.35 -9.88 13.47
C GLU A 87 -16.84 -8.57 14.13
N PRO A 88 -16.67 -8.30 15.44
CA PRO A 88 -17.08 -7.03 16.02
C PRO A 88 -16.29 -5.79 15.52
N PHE A 89 -15.12 -5.99 14.91
CA PHE A 89 -14.17 -4.92 14.59
C PHE A 89 -13.69 -4.94 13.15
N MET A 90 -13.56 -6.13 12.59
CA MET A 90 -13.04 -6.36 11.24
C MET A 90 -13.92 -7.42 10.57
N TYR A 91 -14.79 -7.01 9.67
CA TYR A 91 -15.81 -7.87 9.09
C TYR A 91 -16.10 -7.56 7.63
N ASN A 92 -16.76 -8.50 6.95
CA ASN A 92 -17.22 -8.33 5.57
C ASN A 92 -18.60 -7.65 5.57
N ASP A 93 -18.74 -6.55 4.83
CA ASP A 93 -20.05 -5.97 4.55
C ASP A 93 -20.69 -6.69 3.37
N SER A 94 -21.73 -7.48 3.64
CA SER A 94 -22.40 -8.28 2.62
C SER A 94 -23.12 -7.44 1.56
N THR A 95 -23.39 -6.16 1.80
CA THR A 95 -24.10 -5.28 0.88
C THR A 95 -23.23 -4.85 -0.29
N ASP A 96 -21.97 -4.56 -0.05
CA ASP A 96 -21.01 -4.07 -1.06
C ASP A 96 -19.74 -4.93 -1.18
N GLY A 97 -19.57 -5.91 -0.28
CA GLY A 97 -18.45 -6.82 -0.27
C GLY A 97 -17.15 -6.21 0.24
N SER A 98 -17.21 -5.06 0.92
CA SER A 98 -16.01 -4.43 1.49
C SER A 98 -15.55 -5.10 2.77
N LEU A 99 -14.25 -4.96 3.09
CA LEU A 99 -13.68 -5.22 4.40
C LEU A 99 -13.85 -3.98 5.27
N VAL A 100 -14.59 -4.08 6.35
CA VAL A 100 -14.85 -2.98 7.30
C VAL A 100 -13.91 -3.05 8.48
N PHE A 101 -13.30 -1.92 8.82
CA PHE A 101 -12.56 -1.69 10.06
C PHE A 101 -13.37 -0.76 10.95
N TYR A 102 -13.98 -1.30 11.99
CA TYR A 102 -14.72 -0.54 13.01
C TYR A 102 -13.83 -0.30 14.22
N THR A 103 -13.79 0.94 14.71
CA THR A 103 -12.98 1.33 15.87
C THR A 103 -13.74 2.28 16.77
N TYR A 104 -13.57 2.11 18.07
CA TYR A 104 -14.00 3.02 19.12
C TYR A 104 -12.86 3.21 20.15
N PRO A 105 -12.89 4.21 21.04
CA PRO A 105 -11.93 4.37 22.11
C PRO A 105 -11.95 3.19 23.09
N GLY A 106 -10.91 2.35 23.05
CA GLY A 106 -10.74 1.15 23.86
C GLY A 106 -9.27 0.93 24.17
N ALA A 107 -8.77 -0.31 24.03
CA ALA A 107 -7.39 -0.67 24.33
C ALA A 107 -6.39 0.12 23.46
N VAL A 108 -5.26 0.50 24.05
CA VAL A 108 -4.15 1.22 23.41
C VAL A 108 -2.82 0.56 23.74
N THR A 109 -1.84 0.67 22.86
CA THR A 109 -0.46 0.27 23.17
C THR A 109 0.22 1.31 24.06
N GLY A 110 1.26 0.91 24.81
CA GLY A 110 2.00 1.82 25.68
C GLY A 110 2.54 3.09 25.00
N ASN A 111 2.76 3.03 23.68
CA ASN A 111 3.29 4.14 22.90
C ASN A 111 2.22 4.94 22.15
N THR A 112 0.92 4.67 22.37
CA THR A 112 -0.17 5.32 21.61
C THR A 112 -1.24 5.90 22.51
N LYS A 113 -1.92 6.96 22.02
CA LYS A 113 -2.97 7.68 22.76
C LYS A 113 -4.38 7.27 22.32
N TYR A 114 -4.52 6.53 21.23
CA TYR A 114 -5.78 6.26 20.56
C TYR A 114 -5.88 4.79 20.17
N SER A 115 -7.10 4.30 20.08
CA SER A 115 -7.42 2.94 19.69
C SER A 115 -7.48 2.75 18.18
N ARG A 116 -7.35 1.51 17.75
CA ARG A 116 -7.33 1.18 16.33
C ARG A 116 -7.91 -0.20 16.04
N THR A 117 -8.46 -0.34 14.86
CA THR A 117 -8.58 -1.60 14.13
C THR A 117 -7.76 -1.42 12.86
N GLU A 118 -6.51 -1.83 12.91
CA GLU A 118 -5.52 -1.44 11.91
C GLU A 118 -4.58 -2.58 11.58
N LEU A 119 -4.45 -2.86 10.28
CA LEU A 119 -3.48 -3.80 9.73
C LEU A 119 -2.05 -3.28 9.93
N ARG A 120 -1.14 -4.21 10.19
CA ARG A 120 0.30 -4.02 10.14
C ARG A 120 0.87 -5.08 9.20
N GLU A 121 1.58 -4.61 8.20
CA GLU A 121 2.25 -5.48 7.25
C GLU A 121 3.30 -6.37 7.92
N GLN A 122 3.36 -7.63 7.48
CA GLN A 122 4.39 -8.61 7.83
C GLN A 122 4.99 -9.17 6.55
N MET A 123 6.22 -8.79 6.18
CA MET A 123 6.89 -9.31 4.98
C MET A 123 7.02 -10.84 5.01
N THR A 124 7.20 -11.39 6.22
CA THR A 124 7.07 -12.82 6.49
C THR A 124 5.86 -13.02 7.41
N PRO A 125 4.84 -13.79 7.02
CA PRO A 125 3.65 -14.04 7.83
C PRO A 125 3.99 -14.49 9.24
N GLY A 126 3.34 -13.88 10.24
CA GLY A 126 3.59 -14.13 11.68
C GLY A 126 4.89 -13.53 12.23
N SER A 127 5.67 -12.78 11.42
CA SER A 127 6.91 -12.14 11.85
C SER A 127 6.88 -10.63 11.70
N ASN A 128 7.37 -9.94 12.73
CA ASN A 128 7.58 -8.49 12.71
C ASN A 128 9.05 -8.11 12.47
N LYS A 129 9.92 -9.10 12.21
CA LYS A 129 11.37 -8.90 12.16
C LYS A 129 11.83 -8.40 10.80
N GLU A 130 11.23 -8.91 9.73
CA GLU A 130 11.55 -8.54 8.36
C GLU A 130 10.71 -7.32 7.94
N ASN A 131 11.39 -6.29 7.46
CA ASN A 131 10.77 -5.03 7.04
C ASN A 131 11.56 -4.45 5.86
N TRP A 132 10.92 -3.64 5.04
CA TRP A 132 11.52 -3.05 3.85
C TRP A 132 12.21 -1.71 4.16
N THR A 133 13.08 -1.27 3.26
CA THR A 133 13.76 0.03 3.33
C THR A 133 13.36 0.90 2.14
N PHE A 134 13.54 2.23 2.26
CA PHE A 134 13.34 3.14 1.13
C PHE A 134 14.31 2.87 -0.04
N GLU A 135 15.44 2.21 0.23
CA GLU A 135 16.38 1.76 -0.82
C GLU A 135 15.78 0.63 -1.67
N GLN A 136 15.12 -0.34 -1.04
CA GLN A 136 14.41 -1.42 -1.74
C GLN A 136 13.18 -0.91 -2.49
N GLY A 137 12.52 0.11 -1.93
CA GLY A 137 11.28 0.63 -2.45
C GLY A 137 10.06 -0.18 -2.01
N ALA A 138 8.90 0.49 -1.98
CA ALA A 138 7.63 -0.13 -1.64
C ALA A 138 6.46 0.68 -2.21
N ARG A 139 5.37 -0.01 -2.51
CA ARG A 139 4.12 0.57 -3.00
C ARG A 139 2.94 -0.02 -2.25
N MET A 140 2.01 0.82 -1.84
CA MET A 140 0.71 0.41 -1.34
C MET A 140 -0.37 1.19 -2.08
N LYS A 141 -1.38 0.50 -2.61
CA LYS A 141 -2.55 1.11 -3.24
C LYS A 141 -3.81 0.53 -2.62
N GLY A 142 -4.79 1.37 -2.31
CA GLY A 142 -6.09 0.95 -1.78
C GLY A 142 -7.23 1.77 -2.33
N THR A 143 -8.39 1.13 -2.44
CA THR A 143 -9.69 1.77 -2.66
C THR A 143 -10.46 1.67 -1.36
N LEU A 144 -10.84 2.80 -0.77
CA LEU A 144 -11.43 2.84 0.57
C LEU A 144 -12.43 3.98 0.71
N ALA A 145 -13.25 3.92 1.77
CA ALA A 145 -14.14 5.00 2.19
C ALA A 145 -14.16 5.09 3.72
N VAL A 146 -14.26 6.29 4.27
CA VAL A 146 -14.67 6.49 5.67
C VAL A 146 -16.19 6.60 5.66
N SER A 147 -16.88 5.46 5.80
CA SER A 147 -18.33 5.38 5.62
C SER A 147 -19.09 6.06 6.75
N GLU A 148 -18.57 5.95 7.97
CA GLU A 148 -19.14 6.59 9.16
C GLU A 148 -18.02 7.07 10.08
N ILE A 149 -18.24 8.18 10.75
CA ILE A 149 -17.36 8.71 11.80
C ILE A 149 -18.15 9.61 12.73
N SER A 150 -17.87 9.49 14.02
CA SER A 150 -18.48 10.32 15.05
C SER A 150 -18.11 11.80 14.94
N LYS A 151 -18.90 12.60 15.62
CA LYS A 151 -18.62 14.01 15.86
C LYS A 151 -18.33 14.24 17.33
N THR A 152 -17.48 15.20 17.60
CA THR A 152 -17.26 15.74 18.93
C THR A 152 -18.53 16.43 19.45
N PRO A 153 -18.68 16.65 20.78
CA PRO A 153 -19.87 17.31 21.31
C PRO A 153 -20.16 18.70 20.72
N ASP A 154 -19.15 19.41 20.22
CA ASP A 154 -19.28 20.68 19.51
C ASP A 154 -19.58 20.52 18.00
N GLY A 155 -19.98 19.32 17.56
CA GLY A 155 -20.45 19.04 16.21
C GLY A 155 -19.37 18.88 15.15
N LYS A 156 -18.08 18.95 15.52
CA LYS A 156 -16.98 18.74 14.59
C LYS A 156 -16.72 17.26 14.38
N PHE A 157 -16.46 16.85 13.13
CA PHE A 157 -16.06 15.49 12.85
C PHE A 157 -14.78 15.12 13.60
N ASP A 158 -14.76 13.93 14.19
CA ASP A 158 -13.53 13.26 14.55
C ASP A 158 -12.67 13.00 13.30
N ARG A 159 -11.47 12.53 13.46
CA ARG A 159 -10.61 12.17 12.34
C ARG A 159 -10.04 10.77 12.54
N THR A 160 -9.73 10.11 11.45
CA THR A 160 -9.05 8.81 11.48
C THR A 160 -7.85 8.80 10.56
N ILE A 161 -6.81 8.03 10.93
CA ILE A 161 -5.71 7.70 10.04
C ILE A 161 -6.13 6.43 9.31
N VAL A 162 -6.01 6.46 7.98
CA VAL A 162 -6.43 5.33 7.12
C VAL A 162 -5.24 4.55 6.56
N MET A 163 -4.10 5.20 6.31
CA MET A 163 -2.87 4.55 5.84
C MET A 163 -1.65 5.19 6.48
N GLN A 164 -0.58 4.39 6.71
CA GLN A 164 0.69 4.86 7.24
C GLN A 164 1.88 4.11 6.62
N ILE A 165 3.06 4.75 6.66
CA ILE A 165 4.35 4.08 6.69
C ILE A 165 4.92 4.32 8.08
N HIS A 166 5.23 3.25 8.81
CA HIS A 166 5.80 3.32 10.14
C HIS A 166 7.26 2.88 10.09
N GLY A 167 8.13 3.65 10.75
CA GLY A 167 9.54 3.31 10.88
C GLY A 167 9.79 2.22 11.92
N ARG A 168 10.89 1.51 11.77
CA ARG A 168 11.40 0.53 12.71
C ARG A 168 12.91 0.65 12.82
N LEU A 169 13.43 0.50 14.04
CA LEU A 169 14.86 0.34 14.29
C LEU A 169 15.25 -1.13 14.10
N THR A 170 16.42 -1.39 13.52
CA THR A 170 17.02 -2.73 13.63
C THR A 170 17.37 -3.03 15.09
N ASN A 171 17.71 -4.28 15.41
CA ASN A 171 18.13 -4.62 16.77
C ASN A 171 19.41 -3.86 17.15
N GLU A 172 20.35 -3.77 16.22
CA GLU A 172 21.62 -3.05 16.42
C GLU A 172 21.39 -1.56 16.66
N GLN A 173 20.52 -0.91 15.87
CA GLN A 173 20.18 0.50 16.05
C GLN A 173 19.50 0.75 17.40
N LYS A 174 18.55 -0.11 17.76
CA LYS A 174 17.86 -0.06 19.05
C LYS A 174 18.86 -0.14 20.23
N ASP A 175 19.78 -1.10 20.15
CA ASP A 175 20.79 -1.33 21.20
C ASP A 175 21.81 -0.18 21.26
N GLN A 176 22.23 0.38 20.10
CA GLN A 176 23.12 1.54 20.03
C GLN A 176 22.59 2.77 20.74
N ILE A 177 21.27 3.01 20.71
CA ILE A 177 20.66 4.17 21.39
C ILE A 177 20.03 3.81 22.75
N GLY A 178 20.19 2.58 23.23
CA GLY A 178 19.66 2.12 24.51
C GLY A 178 18.12 2.10 24.59
N GLN A 179 17.42 1.96 23.44
CA GLN A 179 15.95 1.90 23.41
C GLN A 179 15.46 0.49 23.72
N LYS A 180 14.33 0.36 24.46
CA LYS A 180 13.80 -0.93 24.89
C LYS A 180 13.12 -1.72 23.77
N ASP A 181 12.58 -1.06 22.77
CA ASP A 181 11.85 -1.66 21.65
C ASP A 181 12.35 -1.11 20.29
N ASN A 182 11.95 -1.74 19.20
CA ASN A 182 12.35 -1.35 17.85
C ASN A 182 11.46 -0.22 17.27
N ASN A 183 10.68 0.48 18.09
CA ASN A 183 9.72 1.48 17.62
C ASN A 183 10.44 2.75 17.15
N ALA A 184 10.25 3.11 15.88
CA ALA A 184 10.64 4.41 15.33
C ALA A 184 9.36 5.20 14.95
N PRO A 185 9.43 6.51 14.70
CA PRO A 185 8.23 7.29 14.38
C PRO A 185 7.64 6.88 13.03
N PRO A 186 6.33 7.11 12.79
CA PRO A 186 5.76 6.95 11.45
C PRO A 186 6.23 8.08 10.54
N ILE A 187 6.86 7.74 9.39
CA ILE A 187 7.25 8.75 8.40
C ILE A 187 6.05 9.35 7.68
N LEU A 188 5.00 8.57 7.49
CA LEU A 188 3.80 8.97 6.77
C LEU A 188 2.57 8.62 7.57
N LYS A 189 1.64 9.59 7.68
CA LYS A 189 0.27 9.40 8.15
C LYS A 189 -0.68 10.04 7.17
N ILE A 190 -1.67 9.29 6.70
CA ILE A 190 -2.74 9.77 5.83
C ILE A 190 -4.03 9.78 6.62
N TYR A 191 -4.64 10.94 6.75
CA TYR A 191 -5.85 11.20 7.52
C TYR A 191 -7.04 11.43 6.63
N TRP A 192 -8.21 10.96 7.07
CA TRP A 192 -9.49 11.53 6.66
C TRP A 192 -9.99 12.49 7.74
N HIS A 193 -10.35 13.69 7.35
CA HIS A 193 -10.94 14.67 8.25
C HIS A 193 -11.91 15.61 7.50
N LYS A 194 -13.16 15.68 7.94
CA LYS A 194 -14.20 16.54 7.36
C LYS A 194 -14.41 16.34 5.85
N GLY A 195 -14.27 15.12 5.36
CA GLY A 195 -14.42 14.80 3.94
C GLY A 195 -13.19 15.08 3.07
N TYR A 196 -12.06 15.45 3.66
CA TYR A 196 -10.80 15.67 2.94
C TYR A 196 -9.71 14.69 3.40
N VAL A 197 -8.81 14.39 2.49
CA VAL A 197 -7.62 13.59 2.76
C VAL A 197 -6.44 14.52 3.07
N GLY A 198 -5.84 14.32 4.24
CA GLY A 198 -4.66 15.06 4.68
C GLY A 198 -3.45 14.14 4.86
N VAL A 199 -2.26 14.66 4.63
CA VAL A 199 -0.99 13.96 4.74
C VAL A 199 -0.08 14.67 5.72
N LYS A 200 0.57 13.92 6.59
CA LYS A 200 1.69 14.40 7.41
C LYS A 200 2.90 13.49 7.25
N THR A 201 4.06 14.11 7.16
CA THR A 201 5.37 13.42 7.16
C THR A 201 6.23 13.88 8.32
N LYS A 202 7.44 13.39 8.39
CA LYS A 202 8.43 13.78 9.40
C LYS A 202 9.52 14.67 8.79
N GLU A 203 9.94 15.65 9.58
CA GLU A 203 11.09 16.49 9.31
C GLU A 203 12.09 16.35 10.46
N LEU A 204 13.37 16.29 10.14
CA LEU A 204 14.42 16.40 11.14
C LEU A 204 14.39 17.78 11.81
N LYS A 205 14.59 17.81 13.12
CA LYS A 205 14.77 19.07 13.86
C LYS A 205 16.13 19.71 13.54
N ASP A 206 17.17 18.89 13.48
CA ASP A 206 18.49 19.30 13.00
C ASP A 206 18.78 18.66 11.64
N ILE A 207 18.83 19.48 10.62
CA ILE A 207 19.08 19.05 9.24
C ILE A 207 20.52 18.51 9.06
N ASN A 208 21.46 18.87 9.93
CA ASN A 208 22.84 18.43 9.87
C ASN A 208 23.06 17.09 10.58
N GLY A 209 22.13 16.66 11.45
CA GLY A 209 22.22 15.38 12.16
C GLY A 209 22.50 14.21 11.22
N PHE A 210 23.29 13.23 11.65
CA PHE A 210 23.69 12.05 10.87
C PHE A 210 23.89 10.82 11.77
N GLY A 211 23.94 9.64 11.16
CA GLY A 211 24.21 8.38 11.87
C GLY A 211 23.22 8.13 13.02
N MET A 212 23.74 7.89 14.22
CA MET A 212 22.94 7.60 15.41
C MET A 212 22.04 8.76 15.87
N GLU A 213 22.36 10.00 15.53
CA GLU A 213 21.55 11.18 15.88
C GLU A 213 20.18 11.16 15.19
N LEU A 214 20.02 10.39 14.11
CA LEU A 214 18.77 10.23 13.40
C LEU A 214 17.81 9.22 14.07
N LEU A 215 18.35 8.31 14.89
CA LEU A 215 17.58 7.16 15.38
C LEU A 215 16.54 7.50 16.45
N PRO A 216 16.80 8.42 17.42
CA PRO A 216 15.81 8.77 18.42
C PRO A 216 14.57 9.42 17.79
N LYS A 217 13.37 9.04 18.27
CA LYS A 217 12.10 9.65 17.79
C LYS A 217 12.05 11.16 18.01
N GLU A 218 12.76 11.66 19.01
CA GLU A 218 12.89 13.06 19.37
C GLU A 218 13.63 13.88 18.32
N ALA A 219 14.46 13.26 17.47
CA ALA A 219 15.14 13.93 16.35
C ALA A 219 14.16 14.40 15.26
N TRP A 220 12.95 13.83 15.26
CA TRP A 220 11.94 14.07 14.23
C TRP A 220 10.73 14.80 14.79
N LYS A 221 10.15 15.71 14.00
CA LYS A 221 8.87 16.39 14.26
C LYS A 221 7.91 16.15 13.09
N ASP A 222 6.60 16.32 13.32
CA ASP A 222 5.65 16.36 12.21
C ASP A 222 5.89 17.62 11.37
N ASP A 223 5.75 17.49 10.05
CA ASP A 223 5.72 18.62 9.13
C ASP A 223 4.42 19.45 9.32
N LYS A 224 4.30 20.56 8.57
CA LYS A 224 3.06 21.36 8.57
C LYS A 224 1.83 20.60 8.03
N GLY A 225 2.05 19.47 7.37
CA GLY A 225 1.02 18.70 6.69
C GLY A 225 0.59 19.31 5.35
N TYR A 226 -0.15 18.52 4.59
CA TYR A 226 -0.74 18.89 3.31
C TYR A 226 -2.15 18.30 3.22
N ASN A 227 -3.12 19.06 2.77
CA ASN A 227 -4.46 18.57 2.46
C ASN A 227 -4.66 18.56 0.95
N PHE A 228 -5.16 17.46 0.42
CA PHE A 228 -5.59 17.40 -0.97
C PHE A 228 -6.80 18.32 -1.18
N PRO A 229 -6.91 18.96 -2.36
CA PRO A 229 -8.01 19.92 -2.60
C PRO A 229 -9.35 19.23 -2.88
N GLU A 230 -9.33 17.92 -3.21
CA GLU A 230 -10.53 17.17 -3.57
C GLU A 230 -11.33 16.78 -2.34
N TYR A 231 -12.63 17.08 -2.34
CA TYR A 231 -13.57 16.59 -1.36
C TYR A 231 -14.03 15.19 -1.71
N VAL A 232 -13.64 14.20 -0.91
CA VAL A 232 -14.03 12.79 -1.08
C VAL A 232 -15.30 12.43 -0.30
N GLY A 233 -15.62 13.20 0.73
CA GLY A 233 -16.78 12.93 1.61
C GLY A 233 -16.71 11.56 2.23
N HIS A 234 -17.83 10.84 2.18
CA HIS A 234 -17.97 9.44 2.60
C HIS A 234 -17.96 8.46 1.41
N ASN A 235 -17.70 8.93 0.19
CA ASN A 235 -17.63 8.11 -1.01
C ASN A 235 -16.31 7.35 -1.10
N PRO A 236 -16.26 6.24 -1.86
CA PRO A 236 -15.01 5.55 -2.17
C PRO A 236 -14.01 6.46 -2.90
N PHE A 237 -12.75 6.38 -2.51
CA PHE A 237 -11.62 7.05 -3.15
C PHE A 237 -10.40 6.13 -3.19
N THR A 238 -9.46 6.41 -4.08
CA THR A 238 -8.20 5.66 -4.16
C THR A 238 -7.05 6.44 -3.53
N LEU A 239 -6.21 5.73 -2.80
CA LEU A 239 -4.94 6.21 -2.30
C LEU A 239 -3.82 5.31 -2.79
N GLU A 240 -2.75 5.92 -3.25
CA GLU A 240 -1.54 5.21 -3.61
C GLU A 240 -0.33 5.87 -2.94
N ILE A 241 0.51 5.05 -2.33
CA ILE A 241 1.76 5.44 -1.68
C ILE A 241 2.89 4.79 -2.46
N ILE A 242 3.88 5.57 -2.88
CA ILE A 242 5.09 5.09 -3.55
C ILE A 242 6.29 5.62 -2.77
N ALA A 243 7.06 4.70 -2.18
CA ALA A 243 8.28 5.00 -1.46
C ALA A 243 9.47 4.45 -2.24
N THR A 244 10.45 5.29 -2.51
CA THR A 244 11.72 4.92 -3.16
C THR A 244 12.85 5.69 -2.50
N LYS A 245 14.09 5.35 -2.78
CA LYS A 245 15.27 6.03 -2.22
C LYS A 245 15.14 7.56 -2.22
N GLY A 246 15.03 8.12 -1.03
CA GLY A 246 14.94 9.57 -0.81
C GLY A 246 13.68 10.24 -1.36
N ARG A 247 12.65 9.48 -1.72
CA ARG A 247 11.41 9.99 -2.29
C ARG A 247 10.19 9.25 -1.76
N LEU A 248 9.16 10.01 -1.41
CA LEU A 248 7.84 9.53 -1.05
C LEU A 248 6.80 10.29 -1.86
N GLU A 249 5.86 9.57 -2.45
CA GLU A 249 4.72 10.14 -3.17
C GLU A 249 3.41 9.58 -2.63
N VAL A 250 2.42 10.44 -2.48
CA VAL A 250 1.04 10.07 -2.15
C VAL A 250 0.14 10.58 -3.26
N ILE A 251 -0.69 9.70 -3.82
CA ILE A 251 -1.58 10.01 -4.93
C ILE A 251 -3.02 9.75 -4.50
N LEU A 252 -3.89 10.74 -4.66
CA LEU A 252 -5.33 10.66 -4.43
C LEU A 252 -6.07 10.59 -5.76
N ASN A 253 -6.96 9.59 -5.91
CA ASN A 253 -7.84 9.38 -7.07
C ASN A 253 -7.09 9.43 -8.41
N GLU A 254 -5.83 8.91 -8.44
CA GLU A 254 -4.96 8.91 -9.62
C GLU A 254 -4.75 10.29 -10.27
N LYS A 255 -5.25 11.35 -9.65
CA LYS A 255 -5.34 12.71 -10.15
C LYS A 255 -4.45 13.69 -9.41
N HIS A 256 -4.45 13.63 -8.09
CA HIS A 256 -3.73 14.56 -7.24
C HIS A 256 -2.52 13.87 -6.63
N SER A 257 -1.33 14.40 -6.86
CA SER A 257 -0.09 13.86 -6.32
C SER A 257 0.60 14.86 -5.40
N LYS A 258 1.10 14.36 -4.27
CA LYS A 258 2.00 15.07 -3.37
C LYS A 258 3.32 14.32 -3.24
N VAL A 259 4.40 14.97 -3.62
CA VAL A 259 5.77 14.41 -3.60
C VAL A 259 6.59 15.08 -2.50
N TYR A 260 7.33 14.25 -1.77
CA TYR A 260 8.33 14.61 -0.76
C TYR A 260 9.70 14.08 -1.20
N GLN A 261 10.64 14.98 -1.46
CA GLN A 261 11.99 14.68 -1.99
C GLN A 261 13.07 15.49 -1.27
N SER A 262 12.82 15.91 -0.03
CA SER A 262 13.73 16.77 0.74
C SER A 262 14.90 15.97 1.34
N ILE A 263 15.83 16.71 1.97
CA ILE A 263 16.90 16.11 2.77
C ILE A 263 16.35 15.23 3.90
N HIS A 264 15.20 15.58 4.49
CA HIS A 264 14.54 14.81 5.53
C HIS A 264 14.18 13.42 5.01
N MET A 265 13.60 13.34 3.79
CA MET A 265 13.22 12.07 3.17
C MET A 265 14.45 11.22 2.81
N ARG A 266 15.56 11.83 2.37
CA ARG A 266 16.81 11.10 2.10
C ARG A 266 17.40 10.53 3.39
N LYS A 267 17.40 11.29 4.49
CA LYS A 267 17.92 10.84 5.79
C LYS A 267 17.02 9.80 6.48
N TRP A 268 15.74 9.73 6.10
CA TRP A 268 14.84 8.67 6.54
C TRP A 268 15.28 7.27 6.09
N GLY A 269 16.09 7.16 5.06
CA GLY A 269 16.65 5.89 4.55
C GLY A 269 17.44 5.07 5.59
N THR A 270 17.70 5.62 6.80
CA THR A 270 18.31 4.88 7.91
C THR A 270 17.39 3.86 8.56
N PHE A 271 16.06 3.97 8.39
CA PHE A 271 15.07 3.11 9.05
C PHE A 271 14.59 1.97 8.15
N GLU A 272 14.27 0.84 8.78
CA GLU A 272 13.34 -0.13 8.24
C GLU A 272 11.92 0.43 8.32
N ASN A 273 11.01 -0.10 7.48
CA ASN A 273 9.65 0.40 7.38
C ASN A 273 8.65 -0.74 7.17
N TYR A 274 7.39 -0.49 7.54
CA TYR A 274 6.25 -1.34 7.22
C TYR A 274 5.01 -0.50 6.96
N PHE A 275 4.12 -1.00 6.13
CA PHE A 275 2.84 -0.38 5.88
C PHE A 275 1.83 -0.67 6.99
N LYS A 276 0.87 0.25 7.14
CA LYS A 276 -0.32 0.09 7.95
C LYS A 276 -1.53 0.60 7.18
N ALA A 277 -2.65 -0.10 7.31
CA ALA A 277 -3.92 0.23 6.66
C ALA A 277 -5.10 -0.11 7.59
N GLY A 278 -6.20 0.62 7.51
CA GLY A 278 -7.38 0.36 8.32
C GLY A 278 -7.93 1.61 8.98
N ASN A 279 -8.19 1.55 10.29
CA ASN A 279 -8.84 2.60 11.05
C ASN A 279 -8.08 2.88 12.36
N TYR A 280 -7.32 3.99 12.39
CA TYR A 280 -6.69 4.47 13.62
C TYR A 280 -7.39 5.75 14.06
N LEU A 281 -8.45 5.59 14.82
CA LEU A 281 -9.35 6.66 15.27
C LEU A 281 -8.62 7.64 16.20
N GLN A 282 -8.74 8.93 15.93
CA GLN A 282 -8.00 9.99 16.63
C GLN A 282 -8.90 10.75 17.60
N THR A 283 -9.67 10.06 18.44
CA THR A 283 -10.52 10.67 19.47
C THR A 283 -10.37 9.94 20.81
N LYS A 284 -10.64 10.68 21.90
CA LYS A 284 -10.79 10.13 23.25
C LYS A 284 -12.24 10.22 23.74
N ASN A 285 -13.15 10.76 22.93
CA ASN A 285 -14.57 10.79 23.25
C ASN A 285 -15.06 9.34 23.44
N PRO A 286 -15.57 8.95 24.62
CA PRO A 286 -16.01 7.58 24.88
C PRO A 286 -17.11 7.10 23.93
N ASN A 287 -17.88 8.02 23.35
CA ASN A 287 -18.91 7.76 22.35
C ASN A 287 -18.37 7.91 20.91
N GLY A 288 -17.05 8.09 20.75
CA GLY A 288 -16.43 8.23 19.45
C GLY A 288 -16.36 6.88 18.73
N PHE A 289 -16.51 6.91 17.40
CA PHE A 289 -16.30 5.72 16.55
C PHE A 289 -15.96 6.11 15.11
N ALA A 290 -15.45 5.16 14.36
CA ALA A 290 -15.36 5.27 12.91
C ALA A 290 -15.50 3.89 12.26
N LYS A 291 -16.04 3.88 11.02
CA LYS A 291 -16.04 2.74 10.10
C LYS A 291 -15.29 3.12 8.84
N VAL A 292 -14.25 2.37 8.54
CA VAL A 292 -13.46 2.51 7.32
C VAL A 292 -13.64 1.24 6.49
N LYS A 293 -14.15 1.39 5.28
CA LYS A 293 -14.35 0.31 4.32
C LYS A 293 -13.19 0.24 3.34
N TYR A 294 -12.67 -0.94 3.10
CA TYR A 294 -11.68 -1.21 2.05
C TYR A 294 -12.29 -2.12 1.00
N TYR A 295 -12.26 -1.69 -0.24
CA TYR A 295 -12.74 -2.43 -1.41
C TYR A 295 -11.60 -3.15 -2.13
N ALA A 296 -10.38 -2.62 -2.01
CA ALA A 296 -9.14 -3.22 -2.50
C ALA A 296 -7.97 -2.71 -1.67
N LEU A 297 -6.94 -3.55 -1.49
CA LEU A 297 -5.66 -3.18 -0.89
C LEU A 297 -4.57 -4.07 -1.48
N GLU A 298 -3.55 -3.45 -2.05
CA GLU A 298 -2.42 -4.11 -2.70
C GLU A 298 -1.11 -3.52 -2.18
N ILE A 299 -0.11 -4.37 -1.97
CA ILE A 299 1.25 -3.98 -1.64
C ILE A 299 2.25 -4.63 -2.59
N SER A 300 3.38 -3.98 -2.84
CA SER A 300 4.52 -4.57 -3.56
C SER A 300 5.83 -3.95 -3.10
N HIS A 301 6.90 -4.76 -3.16
CA HIS A 301 8.27 -4.39 -2.77
C HIS A 301 9.27 -4.60 -3.92
N SER A 302 8.88 -5.32 -4.97
CA SER A 302 9.72 -5.56 -6.14
C SER A 302 9.43 -4.49 -7.21
N ASP A 303 10.47 -4.02 -7.89
CA ASP A 303 10.37 -3.19 -9.10
C ASP A 303 9.61 -1.86 -8.97
N VAL A 304 9.68 -1.22 -7.79
CA VAL A 304 9.13 0.13 -7.62
C VAL A 304 10.04 1.14 -8.33
N VAL A 305 9.86 1.28 -9.64
CA VAL A 305 10.51 2.35 -10.42
C VAL A 305 9.79 3.66 -10.12
N ALA A 306 10.55 4.71 -9.75
CA ALA A 306 9.98 6.04 -9.60
C ALA A 306 9.23 6.44 -10.89
N PRO A 307 7.97 6.88 -10.82
CA PRO A 307 7.21 7.21 -12.01
C PRO A 307 7.96 8.26 -12.84
N ALA A 308 8.08 8.01 -14.16
CA ALA A 308 8.71 8.94 -15.07
C ALA A 308 8.06 10.33 -14.93
N LYS A 309 8.87 11.39 -14.85
CA LYS A 309 8.39 12.76 -14.74
C LYS A 309 7.32 12.99 -15.81
N ARG A 310 6.06 13.15 -15.45
CA ARG A 310 4.99 13.54 -16.38
C ARG A 310 5.42 14.83 -17.06
N LYS A 311 5.72 14.78 -18.36
CA LYS A 311 6.00 15.99 -19.16
C LYS A 311 4.76 16.88 -19.06
N LYS A 312 4.90 18.06 -18.46
CA LYS A 312 3.84 19.10 -18.50
C LYS A 312 3.57 19.39 -19.99
N LYS A 313 2.40 19.03 -20.49
CA LYS A 313 1.95 19.49 -21.80
C LYS A 313 1.96 21.02 -21.74
N LYS A 314 2.85 21.67 -22.50
CA LYS A 314 2.77 23.10 -22.73
C LYS A 314 1.40 23.38 -23.33
N ARG A 315 0.58 24.16 -22.63
CA ARG A 315 -0.61 24.76 -23.24
C ARG A 315 -0.09 25.64 -24.33
N VAL A 316 -0.33 25.28 -25.60
CA VAL A 316 -0.23 26.20 -26.73
C VAL A 316 -1.40 27.15 -26.57
N ALA A 317 -1.09 28.39 -26.20
CA ALA A 317 -2.07 29.47 -26.28
C ALA A 317 -2.46 29.66 -27.74
N LYS A 318 -3.75 29.59 -28.04
CA LYS A 318 -4.36 30.09 -29.27
C LYS A 318 -4.74 31.55 -29.06
#